data_3a16e8dafd9969938d10f93abbc2d0e1
#
_entry.id   3a16e8dafd9969938d10f93abbc2d0e1
#
_cell.length_a   1.000
_cell.length_b   1.000
_cell.length_c   1.000
_cell.angle_alpha   90.00
_cell.angle_beta   90.00
_cell.angle_gamma   90.00
#
_symmetry.space_group_name_H-M   'P 1'
#
loop_
_entity.id
_entity.type
_entity.pdbx_description
1 polymer ?
#
loop_
_entity_poly.entity_id
_entity_poly.type
_entity_poly.pdbx_seq_one_letter_code
_entity_poly.pdbx_strand_id
1 'polypeptide(L)'
;MNITSRTTHDVQQGTGPWLRLREGYFTASEAPAALSVSKYVTRAELLRRKHTGVAEEHSPATLGKFAAGHEAEARARPLAENEAGGELYPVTMSAEVDGLPLLASLDGLTMDEEIVWETKLWNEELAADVRACTLPEHYTVQMDQELLVSGAKRCLFTCTDGTPDRFVSCWYEPSPERFAALVAGWKLFQADLAAYVPPEAADPAPVGKAPDTLPALRIEVTGAVTASNLAEFKATALGAIRSVNRNLRTDQDFADAEKAVKWCAEVESRLKAAKEHALSQTADIDALFKALDDIGAEARAVRLDLDKLVTRRKGEVKDEAVAKARAALDAHIATLNAEIAPMRVPQPAADFAGAIKGKRSIESMQDALDQVLAV
;
A
#
# COMPACT_ATOMS: atom_id res chain seq x y z
N MET A 1 25.11 -21.14 12.68
CA MET A 1 25.13 -19.95 11.82
C MET A 1 26.60 -19.65 11.50
N ASN A 2 26.95 -19.66 10.23
CA ASN A 2 28.33 -19.42 9.76
C ASN A 2 28.35 -18.12 8.94
N ILE A 3 29.16 -17.15 9.38
CA ILE A 3 29.37 -15.88 8.67
C ILE A 3 30.74 -15.98 7.99
N THR A 4 30.77 -16.02 6.66
CA THR A 4 31.99 -16.26 5.88
C THR A 4 32.68 -14.97 5.45
N SER A 5 31.94 -13.86 5.31
CA SER A 5 32.50 -12.56 4.96
C SER A 5 31.63 -11.42 5.44
N ARG A 6 32.26 -10.28 5.74
CA ARG A 6 31.62 -8.96 5.85
C ARG A 6 32.35 -7.99 4.95
N THR A 7 31.60 -7.16 4.24
CA THR A 7 32.15 -6.20 3.27
C THR A 7 31.45 -4.87 3.41
N THR A 8 32.21 -3.80 3.55
CA THR A 8 31.71 -2.43 3.48
C THR A 8 31.76 -1.95 2.03
N HIS A 9 30.67 -1.35 1.55
CA HIS A 9 30.52 -0.86 0.18
C HIS A 9 30.57 0.68 0.17
N ASP A 10 31.41 1.23 -0.70
CA ASP A 10 31.48 2.68 -0.94
C ASP A 10 30.37 3.12 -1.92
N VAL A 11 29.15 3.14 -1.42
CA VAL A 11 27.96 3.56 -2.16
C VAL A 11 27.07 4.43 -1.27
N GLN A 12 26.54 5.49 -1.85
CA GLN A 12 25.60 6.36 -1.16
C GLN A 12 24.18 5.88 -1.34
N GLN A 13 23.43 5.76 -0.25
CA GLN A 13 22.01 5.38 -0.24
C GLN A 13 21.17 6.26 -1.16
N GLY A 14 20.25 5.65 -1.90
CA GLY A 14 19.37 6.33 -2.87
C GLY A 14 20.00 6.56 -4.25
N THR A 15 21.30 6.27 -4.45
CA THR A 15 21.96 6.44 -5.76
C THR A 15 21.78 5.22 -6.67
N GLY A 16 22.00 5.41 -7.97
CA GLY A 16 21.96 4.31 -8.94
C GLY A 16 22.91 3.14 -8.61
N PRO A 17 24.18 3.36 -8.21
CA PRO A 17 25.07 2.28 -7.74
C PRO A 17 24.52 1.52 -6.54
N TRP A 18 23.94 2.20 -5.57
CA TRP A 18 23.33 1.57 -4.42
C TRP A 18 22.09 0.72 -4.79
N LEU A 19 21.24 1.21 -5.72
CA LEU A 19 20.10 0.42 -6.22
C LEU A 19 20.55 -0.87 -6.90
N ARG A 20 21.57 -0.79 -7.78
CA ARG A 20 22.11 -1.97 -8.45
C ARG A 20 22.76 -2.98 -7.48
N LEU A 21 23.44 -2.48 -6.45
CA LEU A 21 24.01 -3.35 -5.42
C LEU A 21 22.92 -4.19 -4.74
N ARG A 22 21.80 -3.58 -4.40
CA ARG A 22 20.67 -4.23 -3.72
C ARG A 22 20.02 -5.38 -4.51
N GLU A 23 20.11 -5.34 -5.86
CA GLU A 23 19.52 -6.39 -6.72
C GLU A 23 20.10 -7.77 -6.43
N GLY A 24 21.39 -7.85 -6.07
CA GLY A 24 22.08 -9.09 -5.77
C GLY A 24 21.96 -9.60 -4.35
N TYR A 25 21.26 -8.88 -3.46
CA TYR A 25 21.21 -9.17 -2.03
C TYR A 25 19.81 -9.23 -1.47
N PHE A 26 19.66 -9.90 -0.33
CA PHE A 26 18.50 -9.81 0.56
C PHE A 26 18.72 -8.68 1.56
N THR A 27 17.94 -7.62 1.47
CA THR A 27 18.21 -6.39 2.22
C THR A 27 17.47 -6.34 3.55
N ALA A 28 18.03 -5.64 4.55
CA ALA A 28 17.45 -5.52 5.88
C ALA A 28 16.02 -4.94 5.84
N SER A 29 15.79 -3.93 4.99
CA SER A 29 14.47 -3.33 4.81
C SER A 29 13.42 -4.25 4.15
N GLU A 30 13.85 -5.33 3.50
CA GLU A 30 12.99 -6.36 2.90
C GLU A 30 12.72 -7.55 3.84
N ALA A 31 13.55 -7.73 4.88
CA ALA A 31 13.43 -8.83 5.83
C ALA A 31 12.04 -8.95 6.45
N PRO A 32 11.36 -7.86 6.86
CA PRO A 32 10.00 -7.96 7.39
C PRO A 32 9.00 -8.53 6.38
N ALA A 33 9.14 -8.20 5.09
CA ALA A 33 8.29 -8.75 4.03
C ALA A 33 8.60 -10.23 3.77
N ALA A 34 9.87 -10.61 3.75
CA ALA A 34 10.30 -11.99 3.58
C ALA A 34 9.77 -12.91 4.70
N LEU A 35 9.71 -12.39 5.94
CA LEU A 35 9.19 -13.11 7.11
C LEU A 35 7.67 -12.90 7.32
N SER A 36 6.97 -12.25 6.40
CA SER A 36 5.51 -12.01 6.45
C SER A 36 5.03 -11.13 7.61
N VAL A 37 5.89 -10.31 8.21
CA VAL A 37 5.54 -9.40 9.31
C VAL A 37 5.47 -7.93 8.87
N SER A 38 5.72 -7.63 7.60
CA SER A 38 5.65 -6.28 7.06
C SER A 38 4.20 -5.77 6.98
N LYS A 39 4.01 -4.49 7.35
CA LYS A 39 2.74 -3.76 7.16
C LYS A 39 2.62 -3.14 5.75
N TYR A 40 3.71 -3.06 4.98
CA TYR A 40 3.79 -2.27 3.74
C TYR A 40 3.85 -3.12 2.48
N VAL A 41 4.65 -4.18 2.50
CA VAL A 41 4.89 -5.06 1.36
C VAL A 41 4.61 -6.49 1.78
N THR A 42 3.81 -7.22 1.00
CA THR A 42 3.56 -8.64 1.27
C THR A 42 4.74 -9.49 0.81
N ARG A 43 4.87 -10.71 1.37
CA ARG A 43 5.89 -11.67 0.96
C ARG A 43 5.76 -12.04 -0.53
N ALA A 44 4.54 -12.24 -1.02
CA ALA A 44 4.27 -12.52 -2.43
C ALA A 44 4.71 -11.39 -3.35
N GLU A 45 4.46 -10.15 -2.96
CA GLU A 45 4.92 -8.97 -3.70
C GLU A 45 6.46 -8.89 -3.73
N LEU A 46 7.12 -9.18 -2.61
CA LEU A 46 8.59 -9.22 -2.57
C LEU A 46 9.15 -10.33 -3.47
N LEU A 47 8.55 -11.54 -3.47
CA LEU A 47 8.91 -12.63 -4.37
C LEU A 47 8.80 -12.20 -5.84
N ARG A 48 7.69 -11.57 -6.20
CA ARG A 48 7.48 -11.04 -7.55
C ARG A 48 8.56 -10.03 -7.94
N ARG A 49 8.86 -9.06 -7.07
CA ARG A 49 9.88 -8.02 -7.30
C ARG A 49 11.28 -8.63 -7.48
N LYS A 50 11.67 -9.53 -6.60
CA LYS A 50 12.98 -10.21 -6.68
C LYS A 50 13.11 -11.10 -7.91
N HIS A 51 12.02 -11.75 -8.34
CA HIS A 51 12.02 -12.58 -9.54
C HIS A 51 12.08 -11.76 -10.83
N THR A 52 11.31 -10.67 -10.92
CA THR A 52 11.18 -9.86 -12.14
C THR A 52 12.25 -8.79 -12.28
N GLY A 53 12.94 -8.41 -11.19
CA GLY A 53 13.85 -7.27 -11.18
C GLY A 53 13.16 -5.91 -11.37
N VAL A 54 11.82 -5.89 -11.39
CA VAL A 54 11.06 -4.63 -11.59
C VAL A 54 10.97 -3.87 -10.27
N ALA A 55 11.61 -2.70 -10.24
CA ALA A 55 11.50 -1.78 -9.13
C ALA A 55 10.09 -1.17 -9.04
N GLU A 56 9.66 -0.85 -7.83
CA GLU A 56 8.39 -0.16 -7.62
C GLU A 56 8.48 1.30 -8.08
N GLU A 57 7.52 1.74 -8.89
CA GLU A 57 7.33 3.16 -9.15
C GLU A 57 6.65 3.80 -7.93
N HIS A 58 7.37 4.66 -7.23
CA HIS A 58 6.84 5.37 -6.09
C HIS A 58 6.03 6.60 -6.51
N SER A 59 4.88 6.79 -5.87
CA SER A 59 4.09 8.01 -6.08
C SER A 59 4.86 9.27 -5.63
N PRO A 60 4.58 10.45 -6.18
CA PRO A 60 5.19 11.71 -5.71
C PRO A 60 5.03 11.94 -4.20
N ALA A 61 3.90 11.51 -3.62
CA ALA A 61 3.65 11.59 -2.18
C ALA A 61 4.58 10.66 -1.38
N THR A 62 4.87 9.46 -1.90
CA THR A 62 5.81 8.51 -1.28
C THR A 62 7.24 9.03 -1.36
N LEU A 63 7.64 9.58 -2.50
CA LEU A 63 8.96 10.22 -2.68
C LEU A 63 9.13 11.41 -1.73
N GLY A 64 8.08 12.22 -1.53
CA GLY A 64 8.08 13.30 -0.54
C GLY A 64 8.29 12.81 0.90
N LYS A 65 7.70 11.68 1.28
CA LYS A 65 7.94 11.06 2.59
C LYS A 65 9.38 10.57 2.76
N PHE A 66 9.98 9.98 1.73
CA PHE A 66 11.37 9.57 1.76
C PHE A 66 12.32 10.76 1.92
N ALA A 67 12.09 11.85 1.17
CA ALA A 67 12.87 13.07 1.30
C ALA A 67 12.77 13.68 2.72
N ALA A 68 11.54 13.73 3.29
CA ALA A 68 11.33 14.20 4.65
C ALA A 68 12.03 13.29 5.69
N GLY A 69 12.05 11.97 5.44
CA GLY A 69 12.77 11.02 6.28
C GLY A 69 14.28 11.28 6.30
N HIS A 70 14.91 11.42 5.14
CA HIS A 70 16.34 11.73 5.04
C HIS A 70 16.72 13.09 5.67
N GLU A 71 15.85 14.10 5.52
CA GLU A 71 16.07 15.38 6.15
C GLU A 71 15.97 15.30 7.68
N ALA A 72 15.00 14.55 8.20
CA ALA A 72 14.84 14.31 9.63
C ALA A 72 16.03 13.53 10.20
N GLU A 73 16.50 12.48 9.50
CA GLU A 73 17.69 11.70 9.84
C GLU A 73 18.91 12.60 9.97
N ALA A 74 19.21 13.41 8.93
CA ALA A 74 20.38 14.29 8.95
C ALA A 74 20.37 15.28 10.13
N ARG A 75 19.19 15.81 10.48
CA ARG A 75 19.03 16.73 11.63
C ARG A 75 19.11 16.01 12.98
N ALA A 76 18.63 14.75 13.05
CA ALA A 76 18.61 13.98 14.28
C ALA A 76 19.97 13.36 14.62
N ARG A 77 20.89 13.21 13.65
CA ARG A 77 22.18 12.57 13.83
C ARG A 77 22.97 13.09 15.06
N PRO A 78 23.13 14.42 15.27
CA PRO A 78 23.84 14.92 16.45
C PRO A 78 23.16 14.54 17.78
N LEU A 79 21.83 14.38 17.79
CA LEU A 79 21.09 13.93 18.97
C LEU A 79 21.35 12.45 19.25
N ALA A 80 21.35 11.64 18.19
CA ALA A 80 21.63 10.21 18.25
C ALA A 80 23.09 9.95 18.64
N GLU A 81 24.05 10.70 18.13
CA GLU A 81 25.48 10.65 18.50
C GLU A 81 25.74 10.94 19.98
N ASN A 82 25.02 11.94 20.51
CA ASN A 82 25.09 12.24 21.94
C ASN A 82 24.58 11.08 22.80
N GLU A 83 23.54 10.38 22.35
CA GLU A 83 22.97 9.25 23.06
C GLU A 83 23.78 7.96 22.87
N ALA A 84 24.32 7.73 21.67
CA ALA A 84 25.23 6.64 21.38
C ALA A 84 26.58 6.78 22.06
N GLY A 85 26.98 8.02 22.39
CA GLY A 85 28.28 8.33 23.00
C GLY A 85 29.44 8.36 21.99
N GLY A 86 29.15 8.51 20.68
CA GLY A 86 30.15 8.53 19.61
C GLY A 86 29.55 8.96 18.29
N GLU A 87 30.41 9.29 17.31
CA GLU A 87 30.01 9.64 15.96
C GLU A 87 29.37 8.46 15.24
N LEU A 88 28.35 8.73 14.43
CA LEU A 88 27.56 7.76 13.67
C LEU A 88 27.73 7.99 12.18
N TYR A 89 28.29 7.02 11.49
CA TYR A 89 28.58 7.10 10.05
C TYR A 89 27.57 6.27 9.25
N PRO A 90 26.94 6.83 8.22
CA PRO A 90 26.07 6.06 7.33
C PRO A 90 26.92 5.07 6.53
N VAL A 91 26.55 3.80 6.56
CA VAL A 91 27.35 2.72 5.97
C VAL A 91 26.44 1.69 5.30
N THR A 92 26.82 1.24 4.10
CA THR A 92 26.21 0.05 3.47
C THR A 92 27.16 -1.14 3.61
N MET A 93 26.68 -2.21 4.25
CA MET A 93 27.46 -3.42 4.51
C MET A 93 26.72 -4.65 3.96
N SER A 94 27.51 -5.66 3.56
CA SER A 94 26.98 -6.98 3.25
C SER A 94 27.69 -8.06 4.08
N ALA A 95 26.99 -9.16 4.28
CA ALA A 95 27.55 -10.37 4.87
C ALA A 95 27.03 -11.61 4.17
N GLU A 96 27.88 -12.62 4.02
CA GLU A 96 27.44 -13.93 3.61
C GLU A 96 27.20 -14.79 4.85
N VAL A 97 25.94 -15.16 5.08
CA VAL A 97 25.50 -15.89 6.28
C VAL A 97 24.85 -17.21 5.87
N ASP A 98 25.49 -18.32 6.15
CA ASP A 98 25.03 -19.66 5.74
C ASP A 98 24.72 -19.77 4.23
N GLY A 99 25.46 -19.08 3.37
CA GLY A 99 25.24 -19.01 1.93
C GLY A 99 24.17 -18.00 1.47
N LEU A 100 23.63 -17.19 2.38
CA LEU A 100 22.68 -16.10 2.06
C LEU A 100 23.45 -14.78 1.89
N PRO A 101 23.30 -14.09 0.75
CA PRO A 101 23.88 -12.75 0.54
C PRO A 101 22.98 -11.70 1.21
N LEU A 102 23.31 -11.30 2.42
CA LEU A 102 22.57 -10.29 3.18
C LEU A 102 23.20 -8.90 3.02
N LEU A 103 22.36 -7.86 2.95
CA LEU A 103 22.79 -6.46 2.86
C LEU A 103 22.02 -5.63 3.90
N ALA A 104 22.72 -4.67 4.50
CA ALA A 104 22.16 -3.63 5.34
C ALA A 104 22.70 -2.26 4.92
N SER A 105 21.82 -1.27 4.81
CA SER A 105 22.21 0.14 4.72
C SER A 105 21.85 0.77 6.05
N LEU A 106 22.84 1.10 6.82
CA LEU A 106 22.72 1.59 8.20
C LEU A 106 22.62 3.11 8.18
N ASP A 107 21.68 3.67 8.90
CA ASP A 107 21.58 5.12 9.07
C ASP A 107 22.79 5.64 9.85
N GLY A 108 23.36 4.82 10.73
CA GLY A 108 24.62 5.09 11.40
C GLY A 108 25.27 3.84 12.01
N LEU A 109 26.58 3.84 12.00
CA LEU A 109 27.43 2.85 12.69
C LEU A 109 28.53 3.60 13.43
N THR A 110 28.80 3.23 14.68
CA THR A 110 29.94 3.81 15.44
C THR A 110 31.28 3.35 14.87
N MET A 111 32.35 4.11 15.10
CA MET A 111 33.70 3.82 14.58
C MET A 111 34.25 2.48 15.11
N ASP A 112 33.83 2.07 16.29
CA ASP A 112 34.20 0.77 16.90
C ASP A 112 33.30 -0.38 16.44
N GLU A 113 32.33 -0.09 15.55
CA GLU A 113 31.38 -1.04 15.01
C GLU A 113 30.48 -1.73 16.07
N GLU A 114 30.33 -1.13 17.25
CA GLU A 114 29.59 -1.75 18.35
C GLU A 114 28.09 -1.35 18.36
N ILE A 115 27.74 -0.17 17.80
CA ILE A 115 26.40 0.40 17.85
C ILE A 115 25.92 0.74 16.44
N VAL A 116 24.77 0.18 16.06
CA VAL A 116 23.99 0.61 14.89
C VAL A 116 23.01 1.67 15.34
N TRP A 117 22.75 2.64 14.51
CA TRP A 117 21.64 3.58 14.63
C TRP A 117 20.67 3.36 13.48
N GLU A 118 19.39 3.22 13.82
CA GLU A 118 18.26 3.14 12.88
C GLU A 118 17.22 4.17 13.27
N THR A 119 16.76 4.98 12.32
CA THR A 119 15.80 6.06 12.58
C THR A 119 14.54 5.94 11.74
N LYS A 120 13.42 6.38 12.32
CA LYS A 120 12.14 6.45 11.62
C LYS A 120 11.53 7.83 11.80
N LEU A 121 10.89 8.31 10.72
CA LEU A 121 10.18 9.58 10.75
C LEU A 121 9.09 9.57 11.83
N TRP A 122 8.91 10.71 12.51
CA TRP A 122 7.97 10.86 13.61
C TRP A 122 6.57 10.37 13.28
N ASN A 123 6.07 9.53 14.15
CA ASN A 123 4.70 9.06 14.20
C ASN A 123 4.33 8.88 15.67
N GLU A 124 3.19 9.39 16.11
CA GLU A 124 2.82 9.38 17.53
C GLU A 124 2.66 7.97 18.11
N GLU A 125 2.12 7.02 17.35
CA GLU A 125 1.97 5.63 17.75
C GLU A 125 3.35 4.99 17.94
N LEU A 126 4.23 5.14 16.94
CA LEU A 126 5.60 4.63 17.02
C LEU A 126 6.40 5.29 18.15
N ALA A 127 6.24 6.60 18.36
CA ALA A 127 6.90 7.30 19.44
C ALA A 127 6.47 6.79 20.82
N ALA A 128 5.21 6.38 20.97
CA ALA A 128 4.73 5.73 22.20
C ALA A 128 5.37 4.34 22.39
N ASP A 129 5.44 3.53 21.33
CA ASP A 129 6.08 2.22 21.36
C ASP A 129 7.58 2.33 21.72
N VAL A 130 8.28 3.30 21.13
CA VAL A 130 9.71 3.57 21.43
C VAL A 130 9.91 3.97 22.89
N ARG A 131 9.08 4.88 23.43
CA ARG A 131 9.15 5.26 24.86
C ARG A 131 8.90 4.09 25.81
N ALA A 132 8.04 3.15 25.37
CA ALA A 132 7.73 1.94 26.13
C ALA A 132 8.74 0.80 25.90
N CYS A 133 9.69 0.96 24.97
CA CYS A 133 10.60 -0.08 24.49
C CYS A 133 9.85 -1.35 24.01
N THR A 134 8.71 -1.16 23.36
CA THR A 134 7.85 -2.23 22.81
C THR A 134 7.76 -2.11 21.29
N LEU A 135 8.89 -2.26 20.62
CA LEU A 135 8.99 -2.05 19.18
C LEU A 135 8.17 -3.07 18.38
N PRO A 136 7.41 -2.63 17.36
CA PRO A 136 6.73 -3.51 16.43
C PRO A 136 7.69 -4.48 15.73
N GLU A 137 7.26 -5.71 15.53
CA GLU A 137 8.09 -6.81 15.03
C GLU A 137 8.75 -6.51 13.68
N HIS A 138 8.07 -5.79 12.79
CA HIS A 138 8.63 -5.44 11.49
C HIS A 138 9.87 -4.51 11.58
N TYR A 139 10.01 -3.71 12.64
CA TYR A 139 11.25 -2.95 12.89
C TYR A 139 12.33 -3.82 13.53
N THR A 140 11.97 -4.66 14.49
CA THR A 140 12.95 -5.53 15.14
C THR A 140 13.57 -6.54 14.18
N VAL A 141 12.80 -7.09 13.21
CA VAL A 141 13.32 -7.97 12.15
C VAL A 141 14.30 -7.24 11.23
N GLN A 142 14.06 -5.96 10.91
CA GLN A 142 15.01 -5.15 10.15
C GLN A 142 16.31 -4.99 10.91
N MET A 143 16.23 -4.57 12.18
CA MET A 143 17.40 -4.40 13.07
C MET A 143 18.16 -5.70 13.32
N ASP A 144 17.47 -6.84 13.42
CA ASP A 144 18.13 -8.15 13.50
C ASP A 144 19.10 -8.35 12.34
N GLN A 145 18.67 -8.01 11.12
CA GLN A 145 19.55 -8.16 9.96
C GLN A 145 20.68 -7.11 9.95
N GLU A 146 20.41 -5.89 10.32
CA GLU A 146 21.41 -4.83 10.43
C GLU A 146 22.53 -5.23 11.40
N LEU A 147 22.15 -5.74 12.56
CA LEU A 147 23.09 -6.21 13.59
C LEU A 147 23.82 -7.49 13.16
N LEU A 148 23.14 -8.42 12.49
CA LEU A 148 23.76 -9.62 11.96
C LEU A 148 24.80 -9.31 10.88
N VAL A 149 24.49 -8.37 9.97
CA VAL A 149 25.37 -7.97 8.87
C VAL A 149 26.56 -7.14 9.39
N SER A 150 26.32 -6.15 10.23
CA SER A 150 27.39 -5.31 10.79
C SER A 150 28.25 -6.05 11.81
N GLY A 151 27.65 -6.92 12.61
CA GLY A 151 28.30 -7.55 13.76
C GLY A 151 28.23 -6.70 15.02
N ALA A 152 27.53 -5.58 14.98
CA ALA A 152 27.33 -4.70 16.12
C ALA A 152 26.51 -5.40 17.22
N LYS A 153 26.68 -4.94 18.44
CA LYS A 153 26.10 -5.57 19.63
C LYS A 153 24.66 -5.16 19.87
N ARG A 154 24.32 -3.90 19.54
CA ARG A 154 23.02 -3.31 19.81
C ARG A 154 22.69 -2.21 18.79
N CYS A 155 21.40 -1.89 18.70
CA CYS A 155 20.90 -0.81 17.88
C CYS A 155 20.26 0.28 18.75
N LEU A 156 20.62 1.54 18.50
CA LEU A 156 19.87 2.70 18.97
C LEU A 156 18.75 2.97 17.99
N PHE A 157 17.52 2.62 18.34
CA PHE A 157 16.36 2.90 17.51
C PHE A 157 15.73 4.23 17.90
N THR A 158 15.47 5.10 16.90
CA THR A 158 14.92 6.43 17.16
C THR A 158 13.67 6.69 16.31
N CYS A 159 12.72 7.47 16.86
CA CYS A 159 11.60 8.03 16.13
C CYS A 159 11.64 9.54 16.29
N THR A 160 11.75 10.28 15.15
CA THR A 160 12.01 11.72 15.19
C THR A 160 11.57 12.45 13.95
N ASP A 161 11.35 13.78 14.06
CA ASP A 161 11.23 14.71 12.92
C ASP A 161 12.51 15.57 12.73
N GLY A 162 13.56 15.20 13.44
CA GLY A 162 14.83 15.93 13.43
C GLY A 162 14.93 17.06 14.47
N THR A 163 13.93 17.23 15.32
CA THR A 163 13.94 18.24 16.38
C THR A 163 14.11 17.59 17.76
N PRO A 164 14.72 18.29 18.75
CA PRO A 164 14.87 17.76 20.11
C PRO A 164 13.55 17.46 20.81
N ASP A 165 12.50 18.24 20.51
CA ASP A 165 11.17 18.07 21.14
C ASP A 165 10.47 16.80 20.66
N ARG A 166 10.80 16.35 19.44
CA ARG A 166 10.30 15.13 18.82
C ARG A 166 11.44 14.18 18.49
N PHE A 167 12.17 13.80 19.52
CA PHE A 167 13.20 12.78 19.49
C PHE A 167 12.96 11.81 20.64
N VAL A 168 12.70 10.56 20.32
CA VAL A 168 12.57 9.47 21.28
C VAL A 168 13.40 8.29 20.82
N SER A 169 13.97 7.56 21.75
CA SER A 169 14.89 6.47 21.48
C SER A 169 14.65 5.27 22.38
N CYS A 170 15.07 4.11 21.95
CA CYS A 170 15.25 2.93 22.79
C CYS A 170 16.38 2.06 22.27
N TRP A 171 16.98 1.30 23.16
CA TRP A 171 18.00 0.34 22.81
C TRP A 171 17.38 -1.00 22.43
N TYR A 172 17.88 -1.60 21.37
CA TYR A 172 17.51 -2.92 20.91
C TYR A 172 18.72 -3.84 20.88
N GLU A 173 18.60 -5.01 21.51
CA GLU A 173 19.61 -6.07 21.50
C GLU A 173 18.97 -7.36 20.98
N PRO A 174 19.52 -7.98 19.95
CA PRO A 174 18.96 -9.21 19.39
C PRO A 174 19.35 -10.41 20.24
N SER A 175 18.54 -11.48 20.18
CA SER A 175 18.93 -12.76 20.73
C SER A 175 19.43 -13.71 19.63
N PRO A 176 20.22 -14.74 19.98
CA PRO A 176 20.66 -15.76 19.03
C PRO A 176 19.50 -16.46 18.33
N GLU A 177 18.36 -16.62 19.01
CA GLU A 177 17.15 -17.24 18.47
C GLU A 177 16.54 -16.37 17.38
N ARG A 178 16.57 -15.04 17.54
CA ARG A 178 16.07 -14.10 16.52
C ARG A 178 16.92 -14.14 15.26
N PHE A 179 18.24 -14.17 15.40
CA PHE A 179 19.13 -14.36 14.25
C PHE A 179 18.88 -15.70 13.55
N ALA A 180 18.67 -16.77 14.30
CA ALA A 180 18.35 -18.06 13.73
C ALA A 180 17.01 -18.05 12.97
N ALA A 181 15.98 -17.40 13.52
CA ALA A 181 14.69 -17.23 12.87
C ALA A 181 14.79 -16.38 11.58
N LEU A 182 15.55 -15.27 11.61
CA LEU A 182 15.81 -14.45 10.43
C LEU A 182 16.46 -15.25 9.30
N VAL A 183 17.54 -15.98 9.61
CA VAL A 183 18.25 -16.81 8.62
C VAL A 183 17.37 -17.93 8.08
N ALA A 184 16.58 -18.58 8.93
CA ALA A 184 15.62 -19.59 8.50
C ALA A 184 14.55 -19.00 7.57
N GLY A 185 14.01 -17.81 7.91
CA GLY A 185 13.05 -17.09 7.09
C GLY A 185 13.62 -16.75 5.69
N TRP A 186 14.86 -16.27 5.65
CA TRP A 186 15.51 -15.97 4.36
C TRP A 186 15.84 -17.23 3.54
N LYS A 187 16.23 -18.34 4.17
CA LYS A 187 16.42 -19.63 3.46
C LYS A 187 15.11 -20.11 2.84
N LEU A 188 14.01 -20.01 3.58
CA LEU A 188 12.69 -20.33 3.04
C LEU A 188 12.30 -19.40 1.90
N PHE A 189 12.54 -18.09 2.04
CA PHE A 189 12.28 -17.12 0.99
C PHE A 189 13.12 -17.40 -0.27
N GLN A 190 14.41 -17.73 -0.11
CA GLN A 190 15.31 -18.07 -1.22
C GLN A 190 14.83 -19.34 -1.95
N ALA A 191 14.38 -20.36 -1.22
CA ALA A 191 13.83 -21.58 -1.79
C ALA A 191 12.56 -21.30 -2.61
N ASP A 192 11.64 -20.49 -2.06
CA ASP A 192 10.43 -20.09 -2.76
C ASP A 192 10.72 -19.20 -3.97
N LEU A 193 11.72 -18.33 -3.88
CA LEU A 193 12.14 -17.51 -5.03
C LEU A 193 12.71 -18.35 -6.17
N ALA A 194 13.46 -19.39 -5.85
CA ALA A 194 13.99 -20.34 -6.85
C ALA A 194 12.88 -21.19 -7.50
N ALA A 195 11.81 -21.47 -6.76
CA ALA A 195 10.64 -22.20 -7.24
C ALA A 195 9.53 -21.27 -7.80
N TYR A 196 9.72 -19.95 -7.73
CA TYR A 196 8.69 -18.99 -8.09
C TYR A 196 8.37 -19.05 -9.57
N VAL A 197 7.12 -19.36 -9.87
CA VAL A 197 6.55 -19.21 -11.20
C VAL A 197 5.66 -17.97 -11.16
N PRO A 198 5.94 -16.92 -11.95
CA PRO A 198 5.03 -15.79 -12.03
C PRO A 198 3.64 -16.29 -12.37
N PRO A 199 2.58 -15.86 -11.66
CA PRO A 199 1.23 -16.11 -12.13
C PRO A 199 1.17 -15.60 -13.58
N GLU A 200 0.56 -16.39 -14.49
CA GLU A 200 0.24 -15.91 -15.84
C GLU A 200 -0.27 -14.48 -15.71
N ALA A 201 0.27 -13.58 -16.54
CA ALA A 201 0.03 -12.15 -16.40
C ALA A 201 -1.48 -11.94 -16.21
N ALA A 202 -1.87 -11.64 -14.96
CA ALA A 202 -3.25 -11.27 -14.67
C ALA A 202 -3.56 -10.10 -15.61
N ASP A 203 -4.70 -10.14 -16.27
CA ASP A 203 -5.17 -9.02 -17.09
C ASP A 203 -4.94 -7.73 -16.32
N PRO A 204 -4.42 -6.67 -16.95
CA PRO A 204 -4.12 -5.42 -16.27
C PRO A 204 -5.34 -4.99 -15.46
N ALA A 205 -5.11 -4.58 -14.20
CA ALA A 205 -6.18 -4.17 -13.30
C ALA A 205 -7.14 -3.24 -14.05
N PRO A 206 -8.46 -3.47 -13.99
CA PRO A 206 -9.42 -2.75 -14.79
C PRO A 206 -9.29 -1.24 -14.58
N VAL A 207 -9.01 -0.51 -15.66
CA VAL A 207 -8.96 0.94 -15.65
C VAL A 207 -10.38 1.44 -15.95
N GLY A 208 -11.03 2.03 -14.95
CA GLY A 208 -12.37 2.56 -15.08
C GLY A 208 -12.45 3.60 -16.20
N LYS A 209 -13.53 3.56 -16.97
CA LYS A 209 -13.87 4.54 -18.00
C LYS A 209 -14.90 5.52 -17.44
N ALA A 210 -14.61 6.81 -17.58
CA ALA A 210 -15.62 7.83 -17.34
C ALA A 210 -16.57 7.91 -18.54
N PRO A 211 -17.83 8.39 -18.35
CA PRO A 211 -18.68 8.79 -19.48
C PRO A 211 -17.98 9.79 -20.40
N ASP A 212 -18.49 9.92 -21.63
CA ASP A 212 -17.93 10.83 -22.63
C ASP A 212 -17.82 12.27 -22.10
N THR A 213 -16.80 12.98 -22.56
CA THR A 213 -16.58 14.38 -22.20
C THR A 213 -17.74 15.23 -22.71
N LEU A 214 -18.37 16.00 -21.81
CA LEU A 214 -19.43 16.92 -22.21
C LEU A 214 -18.85 18.06 -23.07
N PRO A 215 -19.59 18.56 -24.07
CA PRO A 215 -19.23 19.73 -24.85
C PRO A 215 -19.05 20.94 -23.90
N ALA A 216 -18.34 21.95 -24.35
CA ALA A 216 -18.21 23.20 -23.60
C ALA A 216 -19.56 23.91 -23.54
N LEU A 217 -20.03 24.27 -22.36
CA LEU A 217 -21.22 25.13 -22.20
C LEU A 217 -20.84 26.55 -22.59
N ARG A 218 -21.52 27.09 -23.62
CA ARG A 218 -21.34 28.45 -24.07
C ARG A 218 -22.57 29.27 -23.71
N ILE A 219 -22.37 30.38 -23.03
CA ILE A 219 -23.42 31.33 -22.65
C ILE A 219 -22.85 32.72 -22.91
N GLU A 220 -23.47 33.45 -23.84
CA GLU A 220 -23.15 34.85 -24.15
C GLU A 220 -24.23 35.75 -23.56
N VAL A 221 -23.81 36.71 -22.75
CA VAL A 221 -24.71 37.58 -21.99
C VAL A 221 -24.32 39.06 -22.26
N THR A 222 -25.26 39.84 -22.80
CA THR A 222 -25.15 41.31 -22.93
C THR A 222 -26.49 41.92 -22.47
N GLY A 223 -26.74 41.91 -21.12
CA GLY A 223 -28.01 42.36 -20.53
C GLY A 223 -29.17 41.35 -20.63
N ALA A 224 -29.11 40.41 -21.57
CA ALA A 224 -29.97 39.22 -21.74
C ALA A 224 -29.14 38.10 -22.36
N VAL A 225 -29.54 36.85 -22.24
CA VAL A 225 -28.87 35.71 -22.92
C VAL A 225 -29.10 35.89 -24.44
N THR A 226 -28.02 36.22 -25.15
CA THR A 226 -28.06 36.48 -26.59
C THR A 226 -27.80 35.24 -27.43
N ALA A 227 -26.99 34.29 -26.89
CA ALA A 227 -26.74 32.99 -27.49
C ALA A 227 -26.38 31.96 -26.42
N SER A 228 -26.90 30.74 -26.55
CA SER A 228 -26.46 29.60 -25.71
C SER A 228 -26.69 28.27 -26.41
N ASN A 229 -25.86 27.29 -26.12
CA ASN A 229 -26.07 25.87 -26.52
C ASN A 229 -26.68 25.04 -25.37
N LEU A 230 -27.38 25.68 -24.45
CA LEU A 230 -27.87 25.07 -23.21
C LEU A 230 -28.80 23.85 -23.44
N ALA A 231 -29.73 23.94 -24.43
CA ALA A 231 -30.65 22.84 -24.70
C ALA A 231 -29.93 21.59 -25.20
N GLU A 232 -28.97 21.74 -26.11
CA GLU A 232 -28.10 20.67 -26.61
C GLU A 232 -27.21 20.11 -25.51
N PHE A 233 -26.57 21.00 -24.74
CA PHE A 233 -25.75 20.61 -23.59
C PHE A 233 -26.57 19.82 -22.58
N LYS A 234 -27.78 20.27 -22.22
CA LYS A 234 -28.66 19.57 -21.27
C LYS A 234 -29.00 18.17 -21.79
N ALA A 235 -29.37 18.02 -23.06
CA ALA A 235 -29.73 16.73 -23.66
C ALA A 235 -28.51 15.77 -23.61
N THR A 236 -27.35 16.24 -24.01
CA THR A 236 -26.09 15.45 -24.00
C THR A 236 -25.66 15.06 -22.57
N ALA A 237 -25.69 16.01 -21.62
CA ALA A 237 -25.34 15.77 -20.24
C ALA A 237 -26.25 14.75 -19.58
N LEU A 238 -27.55 14.91 -19.68
CA LEU A 238 -28.54 13.95 -19.15
C LEU A 238 -28.43 12.58 -19.82
N GLY A 239 -28.15 12.52 -21.12
CA GLY A 239 -27.88 11.27 -21.83
C GLY A 239 -26.68 10.53 -21.28
N ALA A 240 -25.55 11.23 -21.11
CA ALA A 240 -24.31 10.66 -20.53
C ALA A 240 -24.51 10.21 -19.08
N ILE A 241 -25.19 11.01 -18.25
CA ILE A 241 -25.47 10.66 -16.83
C ILE A 241 -26.34 9.40 -16.74
N ARG A 242 -27.36 9.28 -17.62
CA ARG A 242 -28.28 8.14 -17.59
C ARG A 242 -27.68 6.87 -18.20
N SER A 243 -26.67 6.98 -19.06
CA SER A 243 -25.99 5.83 -19.66
C SER A 243 -25.04 5.09 -18.67
N VAL A 244 -24.78 5.65 -17.49
CA VAL A 244 -23.90 5.03 -16.49
C VAL A 244 -24.42 3.66 -16.05
N ASN A 245 -23.58 2.63 -16.17
CA ASN A 245 -23.91 1.27 -15.77
C ASN A 245 -24.13 1.17 -14.25
N ARG A 246 -25.29 0.67 -13.85
CA ARG A 246 -25.66 0.44 -12.42
C ARG A 246 -25.67 -1.04 -12.06
N ASN A 247 -25.39 -1.94 -13.02
CA ASN A 247 -25.35 -3.38 -12.79
C ASN A 247 -23.90 -3.82 -12.61
N LEU A 248 -23.40 -3.70 -11.38
CA LEU A 248 -21.99 -3.93 -11.03
C LEU A 248 -21.76 -5.41 -10.71
N ARG A 249 -21.05 -6.13 -11.60
CA ARG A 249 -20.79 -7.57 -11.49
C ARG A 249 -19.30 -7.91 -11.59
N THR A 250 -18.52 -7.13 -12.32
CA THR A 250 -17.10 -7.37 -12.58
C THR A 250 -16.24 -6.25 -11.97
N ASP A 251 -14.96 -6.51 -11.77
CA ASP A 251 -14.00 -5.50 -11.31
C ASP A 251 -13.96 -4.29 -12.26
N GLN A 252 -14.16 -4.52 -13.58
CA GLN A 252 -14.29 -3.45 -14.57
C GLN A 252 -15.52 -2.59 -14.31
N ASP A 253 -16.68 -3.20 -14.03
CA ASP A 253 -17.91 -2.46 -13.71
C ASP A 253 -17.72 -1.58 -12.47
N PHE A 254 -17.04 -2.08 -11.44
CA PHE A 254 -16.72 -1.30 -10.24
C PHE A 254 -15.77 -0.15 -10.54
N ALA A 255 -14.71 -0.38 -11.34
CA ALA A 255 -13.76 0.66 -11.73
C ALA A 255 -14.45 1.77 -12.58
N ASP A 256 -15.33 1.38 -13.51
CA ASP A 256 -16.12 2.31 -14.33
C ASP A 256 -17.08 3.13 -13.47
N ALA A 257 -17.75 2.52 -12.49
CA ALA A 257 -18.66 3.21 -11.57
C ALA A 257 -17.92 4.22 -10.68
N GLU A 258 -16.74 3.88 -10.16
CA GLU A 258 -15.91 4.82 -9.38
C GLU A 258 -15.44 6.02 -10.22
N LYS A 259 -15.08 5.79 -11.49
CA LYS A 259 -14.77 6.88 -12.43
C LYS A 259 -15.99 7.74 -12.72
N ALA A 260 -17.16 7.12 -12.90
CA ALA A 260 -18.42 7.85 -13.13
C ALA A 260 -18.81 8.72 -11.92
N VAL A 261 -18.59 8.26 -10.68
CA VAL A 261 -18.80 9.06 -9.46
C VAL A 261 -17.94 10.32 -9.49
N LYS A 262 -16.64 10.20 -9.81
CA LYS A 262 -15.71 11.34 -9.91
C LYS A 262 -16.12 12.30 -11.03
N TRP A 263 -16.47 11.77 -12.19
CA TRP A 263 -16.95 12.55 -13.33
C TRP A 263 -18.23 13.32 -13.01
N CYS A 264 -19.22 12.72 -12.33
CA CYS A 264 -20.42 13.43 -11.89
C CYS A 264 -20.08 14.58 -10.92
N ALA A 265 -19.15 14.39 -10.00
CA ALA A 265 -18.70 15.44 -9.09
C ALA A 265 -18.04 16.61 -9.85
N GLU A 266 -17.23 16.32 -10.89
CA GLU A 266 -16.66 17.35 -11.75
C GLU A 266 -17.73 18.12 -12.53
N VAL A 267 -18.74 17.42 -13.06
CA VAL A 267 -19.89 18.05 -13.75
C VAL A 267 -20.65 18.98 -12.79
N GLU A 268 -20.97 18.52 -11.58
CA GLU A 268 -21.63 19.35 -10.54
C GLU A 268 -20.80 20.63 -10.27
N SER A 269 -19.48 20.50 -10.12
CA SER A 269 -18.58 21.63 -9.84
C SER A 269 -18.54 22.64 -11.00
N ARG A 270 -18.44 22.14 -12.25
CA ARG A 270 -18.42 22.99 -13.46
C ARG A 270 -19.74 23.73 -13.66
N LEU A 271 -20.87 23.08 -13.41
CA LEU A 271 -22.19 23.71 -13.49
C LEU A 271 -22.39 24.79 -12.44
N LYS A 272 -21.93 24.54 -11.22
CA LYS A 272 -21.94 25.55 -10.15
C LYS A 272 -21.10 26.78 -10.52
N ALA A 273 -19.88 26.58 -11.03
CA ALA A 273 -19.02 27.68 -11.48
C ALA A 273 -19.64 28.48 -12.64
N ALA A 274 -20.25 27.77 -13.62
CA ALA A 274 -20.93 28.44 -14.74
C ALA A 274 -22.14 29.27 -14.27
N LYS A 275 -22.91 28.78 -13.28
CA LYS A 275 -24.01 29.52 -12.65
C LYS A 275 -23.51 30.77 -11.93
N GLU A 276 -22.46 30.67 -11.12
CA GLU A 276 -21.85 31.80 -10.40
C GLU A 276 -21.32 32.85 -11.38
N HIS A 277 -20.68 32.41 -12.47
CA HIS A 277 -20.19 33.30 -13.52
C HIS A 277 -21.35 34.06 -14.23
N ALA A 278 -22.41 33.34 -14.58
CA ALA A 278 -23.58 33.96 -15.23
C ALA A 278 -24.31 34.93 -14.30
N LEU A 279 -24.43 34.63 -12.99
CA LEU A 279 -25.01 35.53 -11.96
C LEU A 279 -24.25 36.84 -11.82
N SER A 280 -22.93 36.83 -12.05
CA SER A 280 -22.13 38.05 -11.94
C SER A 280 -22.39 39.05 -13.07
N GLN A 281 -23.11 38.67 -14.12
CA GLN A 281 -23.27 39.48 -15.33
C GLN A 281 -24.68 39.97 -15.64
N THR A 282 -25.79 39.40 -15.09
CA THR A 282 -27.15 39.90 -15.37
C THR A 282 -28.28 39.40 -14.44
N ALA A 283 -29.41 40.17 -14.41
CA ALA A 283 -30.57 39.93 -13.58
C ALA A 283 -31.69 39.03 -14.22
N ASP A 284 -31.54 38.56 -15.47
CA ASP A 284 -32.61 37.92 -16.21
C ASP A 284 -32.30 36.51 -16.71
N ILE A 285 -32.02 35.56 -15.72
CA ILE A 285 -31.46 34.26 -16.06
C ILE A 285 -32.23 33.06 -15.42
N ASP A 286 -33.49 33.22 -15.05
CA ASP A 286 -34.24 32.16 -14.37
C ASP A 286 -34.33 30.85 -15.15
N ALA A 287 -34.53 30.90 -16.49
CA ALA A 287 -34.61 29.70 -17.29
C ALA A 287 -33.26 28.96 -17.43
N LEU A 288 -32.15 29.71 -17.51
CA LEU A 288 -30.79 29.17 -17.53
C LEU A 288 -30.48 28.48 -16.19
N PHE A 289 -30.77 29.15 -15.09
CA PHE A 289 -30.50 28.60 -13.76
C PHE A 289 -31.28 27.32 -13.50
N LYS A 290 -32.57 27.31 -13.86
CA LYS A 290 -33.41 26.12 -13.70
C LYS A 290 -32.85 24.93 -14.50
N ALA A 291 -32.34 25.16 -15.72
CA ALA A 291 -31.74 24.09 -16.50
C ALA A 291 -30.41 23.60 -15.92
N LEU A 292 -29.57 24.50 -15.41
CA LEU A 292 -28.32 24.16 -14.75
C LEU A 292 -28.54 23.41 -13.42
N ASP A 293 -29.54 23.86 -12.66
CA ASP A 293 -29.95 23.22 -11.40
C ASP A 293 -30.51 21.80 -11.66
N ASP A 294 -31.33 21.61 -12.68
CA ASP A 294 -31.88 20.30 -13.09
C ASP A 294 -30.73 19.31 -13.43
N ILE A 295 -29.73 19.74 -14.22
CA ILE A 295 -28.60 18.90 -14.61
C ILE A 295 -27.73 18.59 -13.35
N GLY A 296 -27.46 19.59 -12.53
CA GLY A 296 -26.71 19.44 -11.29
C GLY A 296 -27.40 18.52 -10.30
N ALA A 297 -28.74 18.60 -10.18
CA ALA A 297 -29.53 17.72 -9.32
C ALA A 297 -29.45 16.25 -9.81
N GLU A 298 -29.57 16.01 -11.12
CA GLU A 298 -29.47 14.68 -11.71
C GLU A 298 -28.06 14.09 -11.53
N ALA A 299 -27.00 14.89 -11.80
CA ALA A 299 -25.62 14.47 -11.58
C ALA A 299 -25.36 14.09 -10.13
N ARG A 300 -25.85 14.92 -9.19
CA ARG A 300 -25.75 14.64 -7.74
C ARG A 300 -26.49 13.39 -7.34
N ALA A 301 -27.72 13.19 -7.84
CA ALA A 301 -28.53 12.01 -7.54
C ALA A 301 -27.81 10.74 -7.99
N VAL A 302 -27.33 10.73 -9.23
CA VAL A 302 -26.59 9.57 -9.79
C VAL A 302 -25.29 9.33 -9.04
N ARG A 303 -24.55 10.38 -8.72
CA ARG A 303 -23.32 10.26 -7.91
C ARG A 303 -23.57 9.59 -6.55
N LEU A 304 -24.57 10.08 -5.81
CA LEU A 304 -24.90 9.56 -4.48
C LEU A 304 -25.43 8.12 -4.54
N ASP A 305 -26.23 7.80 -5.56
CA ASP A 305 -26.75 6.45 -5.77
C ASP A 305 -25.63 5.47 -6.13
N LEU A 306 -24.73 5.87 -7.03
CA LEU A 306 -23.57 5.04 -7.41
C LEU A 306 -22.60 4.83 -6.25
N ASP A 307 -22.28 5.86 -5.49
CA ASP A 307 -21.40 5.75 -4.32
C ASP A 307 -21.95 4.74 -3.31
N LYS A 308 -23.24 4.84 -2.99
CA LYS A 308 -23.93 3.87 -2.13
C LYS A 308 -23.96 2.47 -2.75
N LEU A 309 -24.24 2.37 -4.06
CA LEU A 309 -24.29 1.10 -4.77
C LEU A 309 -22.93 0.40 -4.80
N VAL A 310 -21.85 1.14 -5.11
CA VAL A 310 -20.47 0.62 -5.10
C VAL A 310 -20.13 0.08 -3.71
N THR A 311 -20.38 0.87 -2.66
CA THR A 311 -20.10 0.47 -1.29
C THR A 311 -20.85 -0.80 -0.90
N ARG A 312 -22.16 -0.85 -1.18
CA ARG A 312 -23.01 -2.01 -0.89
C ARG A 312 -22.57 -3.26 -1.66
N ARG A 313 -22.37 -3.13 -2.98
CA ARG A 313 -21.99 -4.29 -3.82
C ARG A 313 -20.59 -4.83 -3.48
N LYS A 314 -19.65 -3.98 -3.13
CA LYS A 314 -18.34 -4.42 -2.62
C LYS A 314 -18.48 -5.23 -1.31
N GLY A 315 -19.42 -4.87 -0.44
CA GLY A 315 -19.75 -5.66 0.74
C GLY A 315 -20.36 -7.01 0.38
N GLU A 316 -21.42 -7.00 -0.43
CA GLU A 316 -22.15 -8.19 -0.88
C GLU A 316 -21.20 -9.20 -1.59
N VAL A 317 -20.34 -8.74 -2.49
CA VAL A 317 -19.36 -9.60 -3.19
C VAL A 317 -18.40 -10.29 -2.20
N LYS A 318 -17.96 -9.57 -1.16
CA LYS A 318 -17.13 -10.16 -0.10
C LYS A 318 -17.89 -11.21 0.70
N ASP A 319 -19.12 -10.92 1.08
CA ASP A 319 -19.95 -11.83 1.86
C ASP A 319 -20.31 -13.09 1.05
N GLU A 320 -20.63 -12.92 -0.25
CA GLU A 320 -20.89 -14.01 -1.19
C GLU A 320 -19.66 -14.91 -1.35
N ALA A 321 -18.45 -14.33 -1.49
CA ALA A 321 -17.20 -15.07 -1.63
C ALA A 321 -16.89 -15.88 -0.36
N VAL A 322 -17.04 -15.29 0.83
CA VAL A 322 -16.86 -15.98 2.11
C VAL A 322 -17.88 -17.10 2.30
N ALA A 323 -19.16 -16.85 1.97
CA ALA A 323 -20.21 -17.86 2.08
C ALA A 323 -19.93 -19.05 1.14
N LYS A 324 -19.47 -18.80 -0.09
CA LYS A 324 -19.10 -19.82 -1.06
C LYS A 324 -17.93 -20.68 -0.56
N ALA A 325 -16.87 -20.04 -0.04
CA ALA A 325 -15.72 -20.75 0.51
C ALA A 325 -16.10 -21.63 1.72
N ARG A 326 -16.93 -21.10 2.62
CA ARG A 326 -17.42 -21.85 3.77
C ARG A 326 -18.24 -23.07 3.34
N ALA A 327 -19.14 -22.91 2.37
CA ALA A 327 -19.93 -24.02 1.84
C ALA A 327 -19.05 -25.09 1.16
N ALA A 328 -17.98 -24.69 0.48
CA ALA A 328 -17.02 -25.61 -0.13
C ALA A 328 -16.27 -26.43 0.93
N LEU A 329 -15.83 -25.78 2.02
CA LEU A 329 -15.21 -26.46 3.16
C LEU A 329 -16.17 -27.47 3.82
N ASP A 330 -17.41 -27.05 4.08
CA ASP A 330 -18.43 -27.93 4.70
C ASP A 330 -18.73 -29.15 3.83
N ALA A 331 -18.84 -28.95 2.52
CA ALA A 331 -19.04 -30.03 1.56
C ALA A 331 -17.87 -31.03 1.55
N HIS A 332 -16.63 -30.51 1.57
CA HIS A 332 -15.42 -31.33 1.60
C HIS A 332 -15.35 -32.17 2.89
N ILE A 333 -15.59 -31.54 4.04
CA ILE A 333 -15.63 -32.26 5.34
C ILE A 333 -16.75 -33.31 5.37
N ALA A 334 -17.91 -33.02 4.80
CA ALA A 334 -18.99 -33.97 4.70
C ALA A 334 -18.61 -35.22 3.89
N THR A 335 -17.89 -35.00 2.77
CA THR A 335 -17.37 -36.11 1.93
C THR A 335 -16.37 -36.95 2.70
N LEU A 336 -15.37 -36.34 3.35
CA LEU A 336 -14.39 -37.05 4.16
C LEU A 336 -15.06 -37.84 5.29
N ASN A 337 -16.01 -37.25 5.99
CA ASN A 337 -16.72 -37.93 7.08
C ASN A 337 -17.58 -39.11 6.61
N ALA A 338 -18.04 -39.08 5.36
CA ALA A 338 -18.74 -40.23 4.76
C ALA A 338 -17.78 -41.40 4.46
N GLU A 339 -16.55 -41.07 4.03
CA GLU A 339 -15.53 -42.08 3.70
C GLU A 339 -14.93 -42.77 4.94
N ILE A 340 -14.78 -42.03 6.05
CA ILE A 340 -14.11 -42.54 7.27
C ILE A 340 -15.04 -42.99 8.38
N ALA A 341 -16.36 -43.05 8.12
CA ALA A 341 -17.34 -43.47 9.14
C ALA A 341 -16.95 -44.80 9.82
N PRO A 342 -17.08 -44.93 11.17
CA PRO A 342 -17.77 -44.04 12.12
C PRO A 342 -16.91 -42.87 12.68
N MET A 343 -15.64 -42.72 12.27
CA MET A 343 -14.79 -41.59 12.67
C MET A 343 -15.28 -40.30 12.02
N ARG A 344 -14.93 -39.18 12.62
CA ARG A 344 -15.27 -37.83 12.08
C ARG A 344 -14.08 -36.89 12.13
N VAL A 345 -13.89 -36.12 11.07
CA VAL A 345 -13.00 -34.98 11.04
C VAL A 345 -13.68 -33.81 11.78
N PRO A 346 -13.03 -33.19 12.76
CA PRO A 346 -13.58 -32.00 13.41
C PRO A 346 -13.61 -30.82 12.43
N GLN A 347 -14.57 -29.90 12.63
CA GLN A 347 -14.64 -28.68 11.84
C GLN A 347 -13.41 -27.82 12.12
N PRO A 348 -12.56 -27.49 11.13
CA PRO A 348 -11.43 -26.58 11.34
C PRO A 348 -11.90 -25.14 11.53
N ALA A 349 -11.18 -24.40 12.33
CA ALA A 349 -11.42 -22.96 12.52
C ALA A 349 -10.80 -22.17 11.34
N ALA A 350 -11.55 -22.03 10.24
CA ALA A 350 -11.11 -21.28 9.07
C ALA A 350 -11.61 -19.82 9.13
N ASP A 351 -10.70 -18.85 9.14
CA ASP A 351 -11.01 -17.41 9.12
C ASP A 351 -11.02 -16.88 7.68
N PHE A 352 -12.05 -17.21 6.93
CA PHE A 352 -12.25 -16.71 5.57
C PHE A 352 -12.43 -15.18 5.51
N ALA A 353 -13.09 -14.59 6.52
CA ALA A 353 -13.31 -13.16 6.56
C ALA A 353 -11.99 -12.38 6.78
N GLY A 354 -11.13 -12.89 7.66
CA GLY A 354 -9.79 -12.35 7.87
C GLY A 354 -8.90 -12.47 6.63
N ALA A 355 -8.97 -13.60 5.91
CA ALA A 355 -8.16 -13.83 4.72
C ALA A 355 -8.41 -12.81 3.59
N ILE A 356 -9.65 -12.35 3.41
CA ILE A 356 -9.99 -11.35 2.39
C ILE A 356 -9.87 -9.91 2.86
N LYS A 357 -9.51 -9.67 4.13
CA LYS A 357 -9.35 -8.32 4.66
C LYS A 357 -8.24 -7.58 3.90
N GLY A 358 -8.56 -6.39 3.39
CA GLY A 358 -7.62 -5.57 2.62
C GLY A 358 -7.46 -5.96 1.14
N LYS A 359 -8.06 -7.05 0.67
CA LYS A 359 -8.05 -7.42 -0.74
C LYS A 359 -8.97 -6.48 -1.55
N ARG A 360 -8.51 -6.10 -2.75
CA ARG A 360 -9.16 -5.05 -3.56
C ARG A 360 -9.81 -5.57 -4.85
N SER A 361 -9.39 -6.74 -5.36
CA SER A 361 -9.97 -7.38 -6.55
C SER A 361 -10.69 -8.67 -6.18
N ILE A 362 -11.63 -9.09 -7.02
CA ILE A 362 -12.38 -10.36 -6.87
C ILE A 362 -11.41 -11.52 -6.93
N GLU A 363 -10.45 -11.50 -7.85
CA GLU A 363 -9.41 -12.51 -8.01
C GLU A 363 -8.57 -12.65 -6.74
N SER A 364 -8.00 -11.55 -6.21
CA SER A 364 -7.18 -11.60 -5.00
C SER A 364 -7.94 -12.05 -3.76
N MET A 365 -9.26 -11.88 -3.72
CA MET A 365 -10.11 -12.44 -2.68
C MET A 365 -10.28 -13.95 -2.85
N GLN A 366 -10.51 -14.41 -4.09
CA GLN A 366 -10.66 -15.84 -4.38
C GLN A 366 -9.38 -16.59 -4.06
N ASP A 367 -8.21 -16.10 -4.51
CA ASP A 367 -6.90 -16.71 -4.22
C ASP A 367 -6.66 -16.85 -2.71
N ALA A 368 -7.01 -15.81 -1.94
CA ALA A 368 -6.84 -15.85 -0.49
C ALA A 368 -7.78 -16.88 0.18
N LEU A 369 -8.99 -17.05 -0.34
CA LEU A 369 -9.93 -18.06 0.15
C LEU A 369 -9.50 -19.46 -0.23
N ASP A 370 -8.99 -19.66 -1.45
CA ASP A 370 -8.49 -20.95 -1.93
C ASP A 370 -7.25 -21.38 -1.12
N GLN A 371 -6.38 -20.45 -0.74
CA GLN A 371 -5.26 -20.72 0.16
C GLN A 371 -5.73 -21.23 1.54
N VAL A 372 -6.80 -20.66 2.11
CA VAL A 372 -7.35 -21.11 3.38
C VAL A 372 -8.02 -22.49 3.24
N LEU A 373 -8.58 -22.79 2.07
CA LEU A 373 -9.19 -24.11 1.78
C LEU A 373 -8.15 -25.20 1.55
N ALA A 374 -6.91 -24.85 1.13
CA ALA A 374 -5.85 -25.81 0.83
C ALA A 374 -5.07 -26.27 2.08
N VAL A 375 -5.24 -25.61 3.22
CA VAL A 375 -4.59 -25.93 4.52
C VAL A 375 -5.51 -26.84 5.35
#